data_16533a8a6a4137b1ce4489a701e04cd7
#
_entry.id   16533a8a6a4137b1ce4489a701e04cd7
#
_cell.length_a   1.000
_cell.length_b   1.000
_cell.length_c   1.000
_cell.angle_alpha   90.00
_cell.angle_beta   90.00
_cell.angle_gamma   90.00
#
_symmetry.space_group_name_H-M   'P 1'
#
loop_
_entity.id
_entity.type
_entity.pdbx_description
1 polymer ?
#
loop_
_entity_poly.entity_id
_entity_poly.type
_entity_poly.pdbx_seq_one_letter_code
_entity_poly.pdbx_strand_id
1 'polypeptide(L)'
;MKNYSAEDLQKNYDKFIEALSKVFSGERLEKLKFMYSQEELGTELVLAPASGKEHYHSAYVGGYLDHVMNVARNAYKMKKIYEEGGIKVDFTDEELFFAAFHHDLGKLGTKGNPHYVEEESDWHKKNQGAMFKINGENHYMDVTHRALWLLNQYGITYSEKEMIGIMLADGLYNEGTKPYFISFRPEMRLKTDLPYILHWADHMSCRQENKQWEDSKPF
;
A
#
# COMPACT_ATOMS: atom_id res chain seq x y z
N MET A 1 13.36 -12.48 -9.57
CA MET A 1 12.07 -12.22 -8.91
C MET A 1 12.01 -13.05 -7.64
N LYS A 2 11.51 -12.52 -6.50
CA LYS A 2 11.34 -13.32 -5.28
C LYS A 2 10.29 -14.41 -5.53
N ASN A 3 10.55 -15.58 -4.97
CA ASN A 3 9.61 -16.70 -4.98
C ASN A 3 9.50 -17.21 -3.55
N TYR A 4 8.41 -16.89 -2.89
CA TYR A 4 8.17 -17.24 -1.50
C TYR A 4 7.58 -18.65 -1.38
N SER A 5 8.09 -19.44 -0.45
CA SER A 5 7.43 -20.65 0.01
C SER A 5 6.17 -20.31 0.84
N ALA A 6 5.28 -21.28 1.03
CA ALA A 6 4.12 -21.10 1.91
C ALA A 6 4.54 -20.69 3.34
N GLU A 7 5.66 -21.22 3.83
CA GLU A 7 6.21 -20.85 5.13
C GLU A 7 6.70 -19.40 5.18
N ASP A 8 7.33 -18.90 4.09
CA ASP A 8 7.76 -17.50 4.01
C ASP A 8 6.57 -16.55 3.95
N LEU A 9 5.53 -16.89 3.19
CA LEU A 9 4.29 -16.14 3.13
C LEU A 9 3.62 -16.05 4.50
N GLN A 10 3.53 -17.17 5.24
CA GLN A 10 2.99 -17.18 6.60
C GLN A 10 3.82 -16.29 7.53
N LYS A 11 5.15 -16.37 7.49
CA LYS A 11 6.03 -15.51 8.28
C LYS A 11 5.83 -14.02 7.98
N ASN A 12 5.59 -13.66 6.71
CA ASN A 12 5.34 -12.26 6.34
C ASN A 12 3.99 -11.79 6.85
N TYR A 13 2.96 -12.63 6.77
CA TYR A 13 1.66 -12.38 7.39
C TYR A 13 1.79 -12.15 8.90
N ASP A 14 2.46 -13.06 9.62
CA ASP A 14 2.64 -12.97 11.08
C ASP A 14 3.35 -11.66 11.48
N LYS A 15 4.39 -11.26 10.73
CA LYS A 15 5.09 -9.99 10.94
C LYS A 15 4.18 -8.79 10.72
N PHE A 16 3.29 -8.84 9.73
CA PHE A 16 2.33 -7.78 9.48
C PHE A 16 1.32 -7.66 10.62
N ILE A 17 0.74 -8.77 11.07
CA ILE A 17 -0.20 -8.81 12.21
C ILE A 17 0.49 -8.34 13.51
N GLU A 18 1.76 -8.72 13.72
CA GLU A 18 2.56 -8.20 14.83
C GLU A 18 2.76 -6.69 14.73
N ALA A 19 3.05 -6.17 13.52
CA ALA A 19 3.20 -4.73 13.31
C ALA A 19 1.91 -3.96 13.60
N LEU A 20 0.75 -4.47 13.16
CA LEU A 20 -0.56 -3.90 13.52
C LEU A 20 -0.74 -3.87 15.05
N SER A 21 -0.40 -4.97 15.73
CA SER A 21 -0.55 -5.09 17.20
C SER A 21 0.39 -4.17 17.99
N LYS A 22 1.49 -3.70 17.39
CA LYS A 22 2.39 -2.70 18.00
C LYS A 22 1.90 -1.26 17.85
N VAL A 23 1.10 -1.01 16.82
CA VAL A 23 0.63 0.36 16.47
C VAL A 23 -0.77 0.61 17.01
N PHE A 24 -1.66 -0.36 16.85
CA PHE A 24 -3.09 -0.20 17.16
C PHE A 24 -3.49 -0.97 18.42
N SER A 25 -4.58 -0.57 19.04
CA SER A 25 -5.14 -1.21 20.24
C SER A 25 -6.68 -1.17 20.23
N GLY A 26 -7.28 -1.88 21.19
CA GLY A 26 -8.72 -1.88 21.42
C GLY A 26 -9.54 -2.34 20.21
N GLU A 27 -10.72 -1.79 20.06
CA GLU A 27 -11.69 -2.16 19.01
C GLU A 27 -11.12 -2.00 17.60
N ARG A 28 -10.29 -0.98 17.37
CA ARG A 28 -9.64 -0.76 16.07
C ARG A 28 -8.74 -1.91 15.67
N LEU A 29 -7.91 -2.37 16.58
CA LEU A 29 -7.03 -3.53 16.35
C LEU A 29 -7.83 -4.80 16.08
N GLU A 30 -8.87 -5.05 16.85
CA GLU A 30 -9.72 -6.24 16.68
C GLU A 30 -10.40 -6.26 15.30
N LYS A 31 -10.93 -5.13 14.86
CA LYS A 31 -11.51 -5.00 13.52
C LYS A 31 -10.49 -5.19 12.40
N LEU A 32 -9.28 -4.63 12.56
CA LEU A 32 -8.18 -4.85 11.61
C LEU A 32 -7.78 -6.31 11.53
N LYS A 33 -7.60 -6.98 12.68
CA LYS A 33 -7.30 -8.41 12.72
C LYS A 33 -8.41 -9.26 12.08
N PHE A 34 -9.67 -8.91 12.31
CA PHE A 34 -10.79 -9.59 11.68
C PHE A 34 -10.76 -9.40 10.16
N MET A 35 -10.60 -8.17 9.67
CA MET A 35 -10.49 -7.88 8.23
C MET A 35 -9.38 -8.69 7.56
N TYR A 36 -8.25 -8.84 8.23
CA TYR A 36 -7.09 -9.56 7.70
C TYR A 36 -7.05 -11.05 8.09
N SER A 37 -8.11 -11.59 8.70
CA SER A 37 -8.18 -13.02 9.04
C SER A 37 -8.33 -13.89 7.79
N GLN A 38 -8.04 -15.19 7.93
CA GLN A 38 -8.21 -16.17 6.85
C GLN A 38 -9.68 -16.32 6.41
N GLU A 39 -10.61 -15.99 7.30
CA GLU A 39 -12.05 -16.01 7.02
C GLU A 39 -12.49 -14.82 6.17
N GLU A 40 -11.69 -13.76 6.10
CA GLU A 40 -11.98 -12.52 5.37
C GLU A 40 -10.95 -12.26 4.26
N LEU A 41 -10.08 -11.26 4.37
CA LEU A 41 -9.12 -10.86 3.32
C LEU A 41 -7.72 -11.49 3.49
N GLY A 42 -7.55 -12.44 4.40
CA GLY A 42 -6.22 -13.00 4.70
C GLY A 42 -5.57 -13.69 3.51
N THR A 43 -6.36 -14.39 2.68
CA THR A 43 -5.85 -15.03 1.47
C THR A 43 -5.38 -13.99 0.45
N GLU A 44 -6.20 -12.98 0.19
CA GLU A 44 -5.85 -11.89 -0.71
C GLU A 44 -4.63 -11.10 -0.20
N LEU A 45 -4.57 -10.84 1.10
CA LEU A 45 -3.43 -10.16 1.73
C LEU A 45 -2.11 -10.89 1.50
N VAL A 46 -2.12 -12.20 1.71
CA VAL A 46 -0.91 -13.04 1.62
C VAL A 46 -0.45 -13.22 0.18
N LEU A 47 -1.39 -13.34 -0.77
CA LEU A 47 -1.08 -13.69 -2.15
C LEU A 47 -0.92 -12.47 -3.08
N ALA A 48 -1.46 -11.30 -2.72
CA ALA A 48 -1.45 -10.13 -3.59
C ALA A 48 -0.04 -9.70 -4.00
N PRO A 49 0.20 -9.42 -5.28
CA PRO A 49 1.34 -8.64 -5.74
C PRO A 49 1.14 -7.15 -5.46
N ALA A 50 2.22 -6.37 -5.39
CA ALA A 50 2.12 -4.92 -5.28
C ALA A 50 1.86 -4.24 -6.63
N SER A 51 2.22 -4.89 -7.74
CA SER A 51 2.00 -4.40 -9.10
C SER A 51 1.82 -5.53 -10.10
N GLY A 52 1.33 -5.20 -11.31
CA GLY A 52 1.08 -6.20 -12.35
C GLY A 52 2.28 -6.52 -13.24
N LYS A 53 3.31 -5.65 -13.31
CA LYS A 53 4.42 -5.81 -14.24
C LYS A 53 5.76 -5.95 -13.52
N GLU A 54 6.59 -6.89 -13.98
CA GLU A 54 7.88 -7.21 -13.36
C GLU A 54 8.84 -6.03 -13.22
N HIS A 55 8.78 -5.06 -14.15
CA HIS A 55 9.63 -3.87 -14.17
C HIS A 55 9.08 -2.70 -13.33
N TYR A 56 7.96 -2.89 -12.65
CA TYR A 56 7.48 -1.92 -11.67
C TYR A 56 8.07 -2.23 -10.29
N HIS A 57 7.26 -2.58 -9.31
CA HIS A 57 7.74 -2.92 -7.97
C HIS A 57 6.97 -4.13 -7.44
N SER A 58 7.69 -5.06 -6.83
CA SER A 58 7.14 -6.22 -6.10
C SER A 58 6.01 -6.96 -6.83
N ALA A 59 6.18 -7.21 -8.16
CA ALA A 59 5.22 -7.93 -9.02
C ALA A 59 5.36 -9.45 -8.85
N TYR A 60 5.17 -9.96 -7.64
CA TYR A 60 5.23 -11.39 -7.29
C TYR A 60 4.25 -11.69 -6.15
N VAL A 61 3.92 -12.97 -5.98
CA VAL A 61 3.04 -13.43 -4.89
C VAL A 61 3.63 -13.04 -3.54
N GLY A 62 2.85 -12.34 -2.72
CA GLY A 62 3.28 -11.76 -1.44
C GLY A 62 3.98 -10.40 -1.54
N GLY A 63 4.11 -9.86 -2.74
CA GLY A 63 4.75 -8.57 -2.98
C GLY A 63 4.05 -7.39 -2.31
N TYR A 64 2.74 -7.45 -2.15
CA TYR A 64 1.95 -6.44 -1.45
C TYR A 64 2.43 -6.23 -0.01
N LEU A 65 2.58 -7.32 0.77
CA LEU A 65 3.06 -7.23 2.15
C LEU A 65 4.48 -6.66 2.24
N ASP A 66 5.37 -7.06 1.34
CA ASP A 66 6.72 -6.49 1.28
C ASP A 66 6.67 -4.97 1.07
N HIS A 67 5.83 -4.54 0.12
CA HIS A 67 5.69 -3.14 -0.25
C HIS A 67 5.12 -2.29 0.91
N VAL A 68 3.97 -2.64 1.46
CA VAL A 68 3.35 -1.83 2.52
C VAL A 68 4.22 -1.75 3.78
N MET A 69 4.96 -2.82 4.10
CA MET A 69 5.92 -2.81 5.19
C MET A 69 7.15 -1.93 4.90
N ASN A 70 7.59 -1.85 3.65
CA ASN A 70 8.64 -0.91 3.22
C ASN A 70 8.14 0.53 3.29
N VAL A 71 6.93 0.79 2.78
CA VAL A 71 6.31 2.13 2.83
C VAL A 71 6.18 2.60 4.27
N ALA A 72 5.66 1.77 5.17
CA ALA A 72 5.53 2.11 6.59
C ALA A 72 6.89 2.47 7.23
N ARG A 73 7.93 1.69 6.95
CA ARG A 73 9.30 1.96 7.43
C ARG A 73 9.86 3.26 6.87
N ASN A 74 9.68 3.50 5.58
CA ASN A 74 10.17 4.70 4.90
C ASN A 74 9.38 5.94 5.34
N ALA A 75 8.06 5.84 5.54
CA ALA A 75 7.22 6.92 6.05
C ALA A 75 7.69 7.38 7.46
N TYR A 76 8.01 6.43 8.33
CA TYR A 76 8.55 6.76 9.65
C TYR A 76 9.93 7.46 9.56
N LYS A 77 10.82 7.00 8.66
CA LYS A 77 12.11 7.66 8.42
C LYS A 77 11.92 9.08 7.87
N MET A 78 11.01 9.25 6.90
CA MET A 78 10.69 10.57 6.34
C MET A 78 10.14 11.52 7.39
N LYS A 79 9.25 11.05 8.27
CA LYS A 79 8.78 11.83 9.42
C LYS A 79 9.95 12.32 10.26
N LYS A 80 10.93 11.45 10.56
CA LYS A 80 12.13 11.84 11.34
C LYS A 80 12.97 12.91 10.61
N ILE A 81 13.14 12.80 9.30
CA ILE A 81 13.83 13.81 8.49
C ILE A 81 13.11 15.16 8.56
N TYR A 82 11.77 15.18 8.49
CA TYR A 82 10.97 16.40 8.66
C TYR A 82 11.17 17.01 10.04
N GLU A 83 11.10 16.21 11.10
CA GLU A 83 11.30 16.65 12.48
C GLU A 83 12.72 17.22 12.69
N GLU A 84 13.76 16.54 12.18
CA GLU A 84 15.16 17.00 12.21
C GLU A 84 15.35 18.30 11.42
N GLY A 85 14.59 18.49 10.33
CA GLY A 85 14.52 19.73 9.57
C GLY A 85 13.76 20.87 10.24
N GLY A 86 13.26 20.66 11.47
CA GLY A 86 12.52 21.65 12.25
C GLY A 86 11.03 21.74 11.92
N ILE A 87 10.49 20.80 11.15
CA ILE A 87 9.06 20.73 10.86
C ILE A 87 8.37 19.94 11.97
N LYS A 88 7.45 20.59 12.68
CA LYS A 88 6.59 19.90 13.63
C LYS A 88 5.42 19.31 12.87
N VAL A 89 5.48 17.99 12.62
CA VAL A 89 4.37 17.27 11.98
C VAL A 89 3.09 17.35 12.82
N ASP A 90 1.96 17.39 12.14
CA ASP A 90 0.63 17.62 12.74
C ASP A 90 -0.18 16.33 12.98
N PHE A 91 0.43 15.17 12.76
CA PHE A 91 -0.19 13.85 12.89
C PHE A 91 0.58 12.94 13.85
N THR A 92 -0.08 11.89 14.33
CA THR A 92 0.48 10.87 15.23
C THR A 92 1.18 9.74 14.45
N ASP A 93 2.01 8.95 15.16
CA ASP A 93 2.59 7.73 14.57
C ASP A 93 1.49 6.72 14.18
N GLU A 94 0.39 6.64 14.95
CA GLU A 94 -0.73 5.77 14.63
C GLU A 94 -1.38 6.17 13.30
N GLU A 95 -1.66 7.48 13.09
CA GLU A 95 -2.21 7.98 11.82
C GLU A 95 -1.28 7.72 10.64
N LEU A 96 0.05 7.92 10.84
CA LEU A 96 1.04 7.64 9.80
C LEU A 96 1.05 6.17 9.40
N PHE A 97 1.14 5.27 10.38
CA PHE A 97 1.17 3.83 10.10
C PHE A 97 -0.17 3.33 9.56
N PHE A 98 -1.30 3.89 10.02
CA PHE A 98 -2.60 3.56 9.45
C PHE A 98 -2.66 3.88 7.98
N ALA A 99 -2.30 5.08 7.59
CA ALA A 99 -2.28 5.48 6.18
C ALA A 99 -1.29 4.64 5.36
N ALA A 100 -0.09 4.38 5.90
CA ALA A 100 0.94 3.60 5.22
C ALA A 100 0.54 2.13 5.01
N PHE A 101 -0.13 1.48 5.96
CA PHE A 101 -0.59 0.09 5.81
C PHE A 101 -1.79 -0.04 4.86
N HIS A 102 -2.57 1.03 4.68
CA HIS A 102 -3.84 0.96 3.95
C HIS A 102 -3.88 1.77 2.64
N HIS A 103 -2.81 2.50 2.28
CA HIS A 103 -2.82 3.32 1.05
C HIS A 103 -3.11 2.47 -0.21
N ASP A 104 -2.60 1.27 -0.23
CA ASP A 104 -2.73 0.31 -1.31
C ASP A 104 -3.74 -0.83 -1.03
N LEU A 105 -4.52 -0.75 0.07
CA LEU A 105 -5.44 -1.81 0.49
C LEU A 105 -6.39 -2.27 -0.63
N GLY A 106 -6.76 -1.37 -1.53
CA GLY A 106 -7.60 -1.70 -2.68
C GLY A 106 -6.99 -2.72 -3.65
N LYS A 107 -5.68 -2.94 -3.61
CA LYS A 107 -4.97 -3.98 -4.39
C LYS A 107 -5.28 -5.40 -3.91
N LEU A 108 -5.91 -5.57 -2.76
CA LEU A 108 -6.42 -6.87 -2.32
C LEU A 108 -7.68 -7.30 -3.11
N GLY A 109 -8.43 -6.35 -3.67
CA GLY A 109 -9.73 -6.64 -4.28
C GLY A 109 -10.83 -6.75 -3.22
N THR A 110 -11.59 -7.85 -3.24
CA THR A 110 -12.61 -8.17 -2.25
C THR A 110 -12.48 -9.66 -1.88
N LYS A 111 -13.06 -10.07 -0.76
CA LYS A 111 -13.05 -11.46 -0.30
C LYS A 111 -13.41 -12.44 -1.41
N GLY A 112 -12.52 -13.37 -1.73
CA GLY A 112 -12.70 -14.36 -2.79
C GLY A 112 -12.57 -13.81 -4.21
N ASN A 113 -12.28 -12.51 -4.38
CA ASN A 113 -12.19 -11.87 -5.68
C ASN A 113 -11.00 -10.88 -5.72
N PRO A 114 -9.77 -11.36 -5.87
CA PRO A 114 -8.56 -10.56 -5.80
C PRO A 114 -8.52 -9.49 -6.90
N HIS A 115 -7.83 -8.37 -6.63
CA HIS A 115 -7.65 -7.29 -7.61
C HIS A 115 -6.80 -7.72 -8.80
N TYR A 116 -5.75 -8.50 -8.52
CA TYR A 116 -4.85 -9.04 -9.53
C TYR A 116 -5.06 -10.55 -9.69
N VAL A 117 -5.13 -10.99 -10.94
CA VAL A 117 -5.06 -12.41 -11.31
C VAL A 117 -3.85 -12.65 -12.17
N GLU A 118 -3.35 -13.88 -12.22
CA GLU A 118 -2.19 -14.24 -13.03
C GLU A 118 -2.43 -13.91 -14.51
N GLU A 119 -1.42 -13.35 -15.19
CA GLU A 119 -1.47 -13.17 -16.64
C GLU A 119 -1.27 -14.52 -17.32
N GLU A 120 -2.20 -14.92 -18.20
CA GLU A 120 -2.16 -16.20 -18.89
C GLU A 120 -1.39 -16.14 -20.21
N SER A 121 -1.31 -14.94 -20.81
CA SER A 121 -0.70 -14.74 -22.12
C SER A 121 0.83 -14.75 -22.03
N ASP A 122 1.45 -15.77 -22.60
CA ASP A 122 2.93 -15.85 -22.74
C ASP A 122 3.49 -14.65 -23.51
N TRP A 123 2.74 -14.13 -24.47
CA TRP A 123 3.15 -12.97 -25.23
C TRP A 123 3.22 -11.72 -24.35
N HIS A 124 2.21 -11.48 -23.49
CA HIS A 124 2.21 -10.36 -22.56
C HIS A 124 3.30 -10.51 -21.50
N LYS A 125 3.50 -11.71 -20.96
CA LYS A 125 4.60 -12.01 -20.04
C LYS A 125 5.95 -11.67 -20.67
N LYS A 126 6.20 -12.18 -21.87
CA LYS A 126 7.50 -12.04 -22.55
C LYS A 126 7.78 -10.63 -23.07
N ASN A 127 6.76 -9.95 -23.66
CA ASN A 127 6.97 -8.68 -24.36
C ASN A 127 6.65 -7.46 -23.53
N GLN A 128 5.82 -7.59 -22.47
CA GLN A 128 5.39 -6.51 -21.60
C GLN A 128 5.79 -6.69 -20.14
N GLY A 129 6.42 -7.82 -19.78
CA GLY A 129 6.70 -8.16 -18.39
C GLY A 129 5.44 -8.25 -17.52
N ALA A 130 4.27 -8.51 -18.13
CA ALA A 130 3.00 -8.59 -17.42
C ALA A 130 2.91 -9.93 -16.67
N MET A 131 3.11 -9.90 -15.35
CA MET A 131 3.00 -11.08 -14.50
C MET A 131 1.58 -11.29 -14.01
N PHE A 132 0.88 -10.19 -13.78
CA PHE A 132 -0.51 -10.16 -13.34
C PHE A 132 -1.30 -9.15 -14.16
N LYS A 133 -2.59 -9.40 -14.31
CA LYS A 133 -3.58 -8.50 -14.91
C LYS A 133 -4.65 -8.13 -13.89
N ILE A 134 -5.30 -6.99 -14.11
CA ILE A 134 -6.44 -6.58 -13.30
C ILE A 134 -7.59 -7.58 -13.51
N ASN A 135 -8.19 -8.03 -12.43
CA ASN A 135 -9.34 -8.91 -12.44
C ASN A 135 -10.59 -8.15 -12.90
N GLY A 136 -11.09 -8.49 -14.07
CA GLY A 136 -12.28 -7.88 -14.68
C GLY A 136 -13.61 -8.21 -13.99
N GLU A 137 -13.62 -9.18 -13.07
CA GLU A 137 -14.82 -9.53 -12.28
C GLU A 137 -15.11 -8.49 -11.17
N ASN A 138 -14.11 -7.70 -10.77
CA ASN A 138 -14.32 -6.62 -9.84
C ASN A 138 -14.92 -5.39 -10.55
N HIS A 139 -15.81 -4.66 -9.88
CA HIS A 139 -16.17 -3.32 -10.33
C HIS A 139 -14.91 -2.46 -10.47
N TYR A 140 -14.83 -1.70 -11.57
CA TYR A 140 -13.74 -0.72 -11.71
C TYR A 140 -13.82 0.31 -10.59
N MET A 141 -12.71 0.46 -9.90
CA MET A 141 -12.56 1.42 -8.81
C MET A 141 -11.06 1.72 -8.60
N ASP A 142 -10.73 2.97 -8.38
CA ASP A 142 -9.36 3.33 -8.01
C ASP A 142 -8.94 2.61 -6.74
N VAL A 143 -7.66 2.27 -6.64
CA VAL A 143 -7.09 1.53 -5.50
C VAL A 143 -7.38 2.24 -4.17
N THR A 144 -7.19 3.56 -4.13
CA THR A 144 -7.43 4.36 -2.92
C THR A 144 -8.90 4.44 -2.53
N HIS A 145 -9.81 4.54 -3.51
CA HIS A 145 -11.25 4.51 -3.25
C HIS A 145 -11.69 3.13 -2.73
N ARG A 146 -11.19 2.05 -3.32
CA ARG A 146 -11.46 0.69 -2.83
C ARG A 146 -10.91 0.48 -1.42
N ALA A 147 -9.75 1.04 -1.10
CA ALA A 147 -9.18 0.98 0.24
C ALA A 147 -10.14 1.59 1.28
N LEU A 148 -10.62 2.79 1.04
CA LEU A 148 -11.58 3.46 1.93
C LEU A 148 -12.93 2.71 2.01
N TRP A 149 -13.39 2.18 0.88
CA TRP A 149 -14.61 1.36 0.86
C TRP A 149 -14.45 0.09 1.71
N LEU A 150 -13.33 -0.63 1.60
CA LEU A 150 -13.04 -1.83 2.42
C LEU A 150 -13.01 -1.47 3.91
N LEU A 151 -12.29 -0.43 4.31
CA LEU A 151 -12.26 0.01 5.70
C LEU A 151 -13.66 0.27 6.25
N ASN A 152 -14.51 0.92 5.47
CA ASN A 152 -15.91 1.15 5.84
C ASN A 152 -16.72 -0.15 5.95
N GLN A 153 -16.52 -1.13 5.03
CA GLN A 153 -17.22 -2.42 5.07
C GLN A 153 -16.94 -3.19 6.37
N TYR A 154 -15.70 -3.09 6.88
CA TYR A 154 -15.30 -3.73 8.14
C TYR A 154 -15.55 -2.84 9.38
N GLY A 155 -16.22 -1.71 9.21
CA GLY A 155 -16.53 -0.78 10.31
C GLY A 155 -15.30 -0.18 10.97
N ILE A 156 -14.19 -0.07 10.23
CA ILE A 156 -12.93 0.52 10.69
C ILE A 156 -13.03 2.03 10.49
N THR A 157 -13.02 2.78 11.57
CA THR A 157 -13.03 4.24 11.54
C THR A 157 -11.63 4.79 11.32
N TYR A 158 -11.54 5.92 10.64
CA TYR A 158 -10.30 6.62 10.38
C TYR A 158 -10.48 8.14 10.50
N SER A 159 -9.40 8.85 10.81
CA SER A 159 -9.39 10.31 10.90
C SER A 159 -9.42 10.94 9.50
N GLU A 160 -9.73 12.25 9.44
CA GLU A 160 -9.65 13.02 8.20
C GLU A 160 -8.23 12.97 7.60
N LYS A 161 -7.19 13.02 8.44
CA LYS A 161 -5.78 12.96 8.02
C LYS A 161 -5.43 11.60 7.43
N GLU A 162 -5.87 10.51 8.06
CA GLU A 162 -5.70 9.15 7.54
C GLU A 162 -6.40 8.98 6.19
N MET A 163 -7.64 9.49 6.07
CA MET A 163 -8.38 9.47 4.81
C MET A 163 -7.64 10.23 3.71
N ILE A 164 -7.22 11.47 3.97
CA ILE A 164 -6.50 12.29 3.01
C ILE A 164 -5.15 11.65 2.66
N GLY A 165 -4.45 11.06 3.63
CA GLY A 165 -3.22 10.32 3.40
C GLY A 165 -3.43 9.18 2.41
N ILE A 166 -4.42 8.33 2.62
CA ILE A 166 -4.75 7.21 1.72
C ILE A 166 -5.19 7.72 0.34
N MET A 167 -6.13 8.67 0.29
CA MET A 167 -6.65 9.22 -0.97
C MET A 167 -5.57 9.82 -1.86
N LEU A 168 -4.56 10.43 -1.27
CA LEU A 168 -3.54 11.19 -1.99
C LEU A 168 -2.19 10.45 -2.09
N ALA A 169 -2.13 9.16 -1.76
CA ALA A 169 -0.89 8.38 -1.77
C ALA A 169 -0.18 8.40 -3.14
N ASP A 170 -0.92 8.30 -4.24
CA ASP A 170 -0.38 8.40 -5.61
C ASP A 170 0.25 9.77 -5.91
N GLY A 171 -0.14 10.81 -5.17
CA GLY A 171 0.46 12.13 -5.19
C GLY A 171 0.59 12.74 -6.58
N LEU A 172 1.83 13.01 -7.00
CA LEU A 172 2.15 13.65 -8.28
C LEU A 172 1.98 12.73 -9.50
N TYR A 173 1.79 11.43 -9.29
CA TYR A 173 1.66 10.43 -10.37
C TYR A 173 0.22 10.22 -10.85
N ASN A 174 -0.76 10.73 -10.12
CA ASN A 174 -2.17 10.67 -10.49
C ASN A 174 -2.68 12.09 -10.77
N GLU A 175 -3.24 12.32 -11.96
CA GLU A 175 -3.74 13.64 -12.36
C GLU A 175 -4.88 14.15 -11.47
N GLY A 176 -5.64 13.25 -10.82
CA GLY A 176 -6.68 13.60 -9.86
C GLY A 176 -6.14 14.09 -8.52
N THR A 177 -5.00 13.58 -8.07
CA THR A 177 -4.38 13.93 -6.77
C THR A 177 -3.31 15.03 -6.90
N LYS A 178 -2.65 15.12 -8.04
CA LYS A 178 -1.59 16.11 -8.32
C LYS A 178 -1.96 17.56 -7.95
N PRO A 179 -3.17 18.09 -8.23
CA PRO A 179 -3.54 19.44 -7.87
C PRO A 179 -3.43 19.77 -6.38
N TYR A 180 -3.61 18.77 -5.49
CA TYR A 180 -3.48 18.95 -4.05
C TYR A 180 -2.04 19.27 -3.62
N PHE A 181 -1.05 18.76 -4.36
CA PHE A 181 0.37 18.93 -4.06
C PHE A 181 0.99 20.20 -4.64
N ILE A 182 0.46 20.68 -5.76
CA ILE A 182 1.06 21.80 -6.52
C ILE A 182 0.29 23.11 -6.44
N SER A 183 -0.85 23.15 -5.73
CA SER A 183 -1.64 24.36 -5.59
C SER A 183 -0.92 25.43 -4.75
N PHE A 184 -0.81 26.63 -5.29
CA PHE A 184 -0.29 27.81 -4.57
C PHE A 184 -1.38 28.59 -3.85
N ARG A 185 -2.67 28.26 -4.06
CA ARG A 185 -3.80 28.96 -3.42
C ARG A 185 -3.87 28.56 -1.94
N PRO A 186 -3.83 29.52 -0.99
CA PRO A 186 -3.82 29.21 0.44
C PRO A 186 -5.00 28.34 0.90
N GLU A 187 -6.18 28.57 0.31
CA GLU A 187 -7.41 27.82 0.63
C GLU A 187 -7.40 26.36 0.11
N MET A 188 -6.54 26.06 -0.87
CA MET A 188 -6.41 24.72 -1.47
C MET A 188 -5.18 23.96 -0.96
N ARG A 189 -4.42 24.55 -0.04
CA ARG A 189 -3.25 23.86 0.53
C ARG A 189 -3.69 22.75 1.48
N LEU A 190 -3.01 21.62 1.40
CA LEU A 190 -3.12 20.59 2.40
C LEU A 190 -2.75 21.17 3.78
N LYS A 191 -3.57 20.85 4.79
CA LYS A 191 -3.39 21.30 6.17
C LYS A 191 -2.63 20.28 7.03
N THR A 192 -2.20 19.18 6.40
CA THR A 192 -1.45 18.12 7.04
C THR A 192 -0.26 17.70 6.18
N ASP A 193 0.86 17.36 6.83
CA ASP A 193 2.07 16.87 6.16
C ASP A 193 1.99 15.37 5.81
N LEU A 194 0.98 14.65 6.32
CA LEU A 194 0.88 13.20 6.17
C LEU A 194 0.86 12.75 4.70
N PRO A 195 0.09 13.34 3.77
CA PRO A 195 0.11 12.95 2.37
C PRO A 195 1.46 13.17 1.69
N TYR A 196 2.19 14.23 2.04
CA TYR A 196 3.52 14.49 1.49
C TYR A 196 4.50 13.40 1.92
N ILE A 197 4.53 13.08 3.21
CA ILE A 197 5.42 12.05 3.75
C ILE A 197 5.08 10.68 3.18
N LEU A 198 3.79 10.35 3.10
CA LEU A 198 3.35 9.06 2.57
C LEU A 198 3.68 8.91 1.08
N HIS A 199 3.38 9.91 0.26
CA HIS A 199 3.70 9.91 -1.16
C HIS A 199 5.21 9.72 -1.42
N TRP A 200 6.07 10.45 -0.71
CA TRP A 200 7.52 10.29 -0.88
C TRP A 200 8.01 8.94 -0.36
N ALA A 201 7.42 8.42 0.71
CA ALA A 201 7.78 7.12 1.26
C ALA A 201 7.39 5.98 0.31
N ASP A 202 6.21 6.06 -0.30
CA ASP A 202 5.77 5.12 -1.32
C ASP A 202 6.68 5.16 -2.55
N HIS A 203 6.91 6.35 -3.13
CA HIS A 203 7.83 6.50 -4.25
C HIS A 203 9.22 5.95 -3.96
N MET A 204 9.79 6.25 -2.77
CA MET A 204 11.08 5.72 -2.36
C MET A 204 11.07 4.20 -2.27
N SER A 205 9.99 3.61 -1.74
CA SER A 205 9.84 2.16 -1.64
C SER A 205 9.79 1.51 -3.02
N CYS A 206 8.99 2.06 -3.95
CA CYS A 206 8.94 1.62 -5.34
C CYS A 206 10.33 1.64 -5.99
N ARG A 207 11.09 2.71 -5.79
CA ARG A 207 12.46 2.84 -6.35
C ARG A 207 13.43 1.84 -5.73
N GLN A 208 13.37 1.59 -4.43
CA GLN A 208 14.20 0.59 -3.75
C GLN A 208 13.88 -0.83 -4.25
N GLU A 209 12.61 -1.16 -4.37
CA GLU A 209 12.14 -2.47 -4.83
C GLU A 209 12.48 -2.73 -6.30
N ASN A 210 12.30 -1.72 -7.15
CA ASN A 210 12.70 -1.78 -8.56
C ASN A 210 14.22 -1.99 -8.68
N LYS A 211 15.03 -1.26 -7.91
CA LYS A 211 16.49 -1.43 -7.93
C LYS A 211 16.92 -2.84 -7.49
N GLN A 212 16.30 -3.39 -6.44
CA GLN A 212 16.55 -4.77 -6.01
C GLN A 212 16.20 -5.78 -7.12
N TRP A 213 15.12 -5.54 -7.87
CA TRP A 213 14.76 -6.37 -9.01
C TRP A 213 15.77 -6.26 -10.15
N GLU A 214 16.21 -5.05 -10.53
CA GLU A 214 17.26 -4.85 -11.53
C GLU A 214 18.54 -5.57 -11.17
N ASP A 215 19.01 -5.43 -9.92
CA ASP A 215 20.24 -6.06 -9.43
C ASP A 215 20.12 -7.60 -9.33
N SER A 216 18.91 -8.15 -9.31
CA SER A 216 18.68 -9.60 -9.31
C SER A 216 18.72 -10.25 -10.70
N LYS A 217 18.76 -9.45 -11.77
CA LYS A 217 18.85 -9.99 -13.13
C LYS A 217 20.27 -10.47 -13.41
N PRO A 218 20.44 -11.68 -13.99
CA PRO A 218 21.74 -12.08 -14.51
C PRO A 218 22.16 -11.13 -15.65
N PHE A 219 23.44 -10.77 -15.66
CA PHE A 219 24.06 -10.04 -16.77
C PHE A 219 24.05 -10.85 -18.04
#